data_a032fda8c3905c82a755d03ff19fa10d
#
_entry.id   a032fda8c3905c82a755d03ff19fa10d
#
_cell.length_a   1.000
_cell.length_b   1.000
_cell.length_c   1.000
_cell.angle_alpha   90.00
_cell.angle_beta   90.00
_cell.angle_gamma   90.00
#
_symmetry.space_group_name_H-M   'P 1'
#
loop_
_entity.id
_entity.type
_entity.pdbx_description
1 polymer ?
#
loop_
_entity_poly.entity_id
_entity_poly.type
_entity_poly.pdbx_seq_one_letter_code
_entity_poly.pdbx_strand_id
1 'polypeptide(L)'
;MSPTGVATVSCVGPSLSLVRVLALVGGLSIVGSFFMPWFGSQGLLLSGQFLHSFLGSASANDLRRFLPSSSPTEVQMLRLLVDLFPACGLLAAAAALVGGLTSNGRAVANTVCGLFGLIPLLAWAVGIGRLPPGSSFEVGLWVIAGGSLAVLLGVALEVWATRRPSVVAERL
;
A
#
# COMPACT_ATOMS: atom_id res chain seq x y z
N MET A 1 -53.50 9.58 -27.73
CA MET A 1 -52.60 10.53 -27.06
C MET A 1 -51.77 9.71 -26.07
N SER A 2 -50.58 9.32 -26.44
CA SER A 2 -49.68 8.54 -25.57
C SER A 2 -48.81 9.49 -24.72
N PRO A 3 -48.70 9.30 -23.41
CA PRO A 3 -47.81 10.11 -22.61
C PRO A 3 -46.35 9.70 -22.87
N THR A 4 -45.57 10.65 -23.36
CA THR A 4 -44.12 10.57 -23.51
C THR A 4 -43.48 10.37 -22.13
N GLY A 5 -43.01 9.16 -21.86
CA GLY A 5 -42.22 8.87 -20.68
C GLY A 5 -40.90 9.65 -20.72
N VAL A 6 -40.77 10.63 -19.86
CA VAL A 6 -39.50 11.32 -19.61
C VAL A 6 -38.60 10.35 -18.89
N ALA A 7 -37.60 9.80 -19.58
CA ALA A 7 -36.53 9.03 -19.01
C ALA A 7 -35.68 9.98 -18.12
N THR A 8 -35.86 9.93 -16.83
CA THR A 8 -34.96 10.58 -15.87
C THR A 8 -33.61 9.87 -15.93
N VAL A 9 -32.67 10.46 -16.67
CA VAL A 9 -31.27 10.06 -16.63
C VAL A 9 -30.73 10.46 -15.26
N SER A 10 -30.74 9.51 -14.32
CA SER A 10 -30.05 9.67 -13.05
C SER A 10 -28.54 9.67 -13.34
N CYS A 11 -27.95 10.85 -13.42
CA CYS A 11 -26.50 11.00 -13.38
C CYS A 11 -26.00 10.58 -11.99
N VAL A 12 -25.85 9.26 -11.78
CA VAL A 12 -25.12 8.74 -10.62
C VAL A 12 -23.66 9.04 -10.89
N GLY A 13 -23.18 10.16 -10.36
CA GLY A 13 -21.74 10.44 -10.32
C GLY A 13 -21.02 9.27 -9.63
N PRO A 14 -19.76 9.00 -9.98
CA PRO A 14 -19.00 7.92 -9.38
C PRO A 14 -18.82 8.20 -7.88
N SER A 15 -19.72 7.70 -7.06
CA SER A 15 -19.53 7.70 -5.62
C SER A 15 -18.39 6.72 -5.32
N LEU A 16 -17.25 7.26 -4.89
CA LEU A 16 -16.17 6.46 -4.32
C LEU A 16 -16.76 5.65 -3.16
N SER A 17 -16.88 4.34 -3.33
CA SER A 17 -17.34 3.50 -2.24
C SER A 17 -16.36 3.62 -1.05
N LEU A 18 -16.86 3.54 0.18
CA LEU A 18 -16.05 3.61 1.41
C LEU A 18 -14.84 2.66 1.33
N VAL A 19 -15.02 1.50 0.71
CA VAL A 19 -14.02 0.48 0.47
C VAL A 19 -12.84 1.00 -0.35
N ARG A 20 -13.09 1.79 -1.38
CA ARG A 20 -12.03 2.37 -2.22
C ARG A 20 -11.33 3.53 -1.56
N VAL A 21 -12.07 4.32 -0.78
CA VAL A 21 -11.46 5.35 0.06
C VAL A 21 -10.46 4.70 1.02
N LEU A 22 -10.80 3.55 1.61
CA LEU A 22 -9.92 2.82 2.50
C LEU A 22 -8.64 2.35 1.78
N ALA A 23 -8.77 1.78 0.58
CA ALA A 23 -7.62 1.35 -0.22
C ALA A 23 -6.76 2.54 -0.70
N LEU A 24 -7.38 3.65 -1.08
CA LEU A 24 -6.68 4.88 -1.47
C LEU A 24 -5.89 5.47 -0.30
N VAL A 25 -6.55 5.65 0.86
CA VAL A 25 -5.92 6.18 2.07
C VAL A 25 -4.79 5.25 2.54
N GLY A 26 -5.01 3.94 2.51
CA GLY A 26 -4.00 2.95 2.85
C GLY A 26 -2.77 3.03 1.93
N GLY A 27 -2.98 3.12 0.62
CA GLY A 27 -1.90 3.30 -0.36
C GLY A 27 -1.12 4.60 -0.15
N LEU A 28 -1.82 5.71 0.06
CA LEU A 28 -1.18 7.01 0.35
C LEU A 28 -0.42 6.99 1.69
N SER A 29 -0.93 6.26 2.69
CA SER A 29 -0.23 6.09 3.98
C SER A 29 1.09 5.34 3.80
N ILE A 30 1.14 4.30 2.94
CA ILE A 30 2.37 3.60 2.61
C ILE A 30 3.37 4.57 1.95
N VAL A 31 2.94 5.41 1.02
CA VAL A 31 3.79 6.45 0.41
C VAL A 31 4.29 7.44 1.46
N GLY A 32 3.39 7.95 2.30
CA GLY A 32 3.73 8.92 3.35
C GLY A 32 4.73 8.37 4.37
N SER A 33 4.65 7.09 4.67
CA SER A 33 5.58 6.42 5.59
C SER A 33 7.04 6.49 5.13
N PHE A 34 7.29 6.63 3.82
CA PHE A 34 8.63 6.78 3.26
C PHE A 34 9.39 8.00 3.81
N PHE A 35 8.67 9.04 4.17
CA PHE A 35 9.23 10.27 4.75
C PHE A 35 9.30 10.23 6.28
N MET A 36 8.66 9.24 6.90
CA MET A 36 8.65 9.06 8.35
C MET A 36 9.83 8.21 8.82
N PRO A 37 10.28 8.34 10.09
CA PRO A 37 11.32 7.49 10.64
C PRO A 37 10.84 6.03 10.71
N TRP A 38 11.66 5.12 10.20
CA TRP A 38 11.42 3.68 10.22
C TRP A 38 12.13 3.00 11.39
N PHE A 39 13.38 3.44 11.64
CA PHE A 39 14.25 2.87 12.66
C PHE A 39 14.91 3.97 13.46
N GLY A 40 15.02 3.72 14.78
CA GLY A 40 15.91 4.46 15.66
C GLY A 40 17.12 3.60 16.01
N SER A 41 18.31 4.14 15.86
CA SER A 41 19.54 3.48 16.31
C SER A 41 20.53 4.54 16.80
N GLN A 42 21.06 4.36 18.01
CA GLN A 42 22.06 5.25 18.62
C GLN A 42 21.67 6.75 18.58
N GLY A 43 20.38 7.07 18.74
CA GLY A 43 19.87 8.44 18.72
C GLY A 43 19.64 9.04 17.33
N LEU A 44 19.87 8.27 16.26
CA LEU A 44 19.56 8.66 14.88
C LEU A 44 18.24 8.05 14.43
N LEU A 45 17.40 8.87 13.81
CA LEU A 45 16.14 8.43 13.20
C LEU A 45 16.34 8.27 11.68
N LEU A 46 16.16 7.06 11.20
CA LEU A 46 16.37 6.69 9.79
C LEU A 46 15.02 6.55 9.09
N SER A 47 14.73 7.45 8.16
CA SER A 47 13.54 7.37 7.28
C SER A 47 13.84 6.57 6.02
N GLY A 48 12.78 6.16 5.31
CA GLY A 48 12.92 5.52 4.00
C GLY A 48 13.64 6.41 3.00
N GLN A 49 13.34 7.72 2.99
CA GLN A 49 14.02 8.70 2.14
C GLN A 49 15.52 8.81 2.47
N PHE A 50 15.86 8.83 3.75
CA PHE A 50 17.28 8.85 4.16
C PHE A 50 17.99 7.58 3.70
N LEU A 51 17.38 6.41 3.92
CA LEU A 51 17.94 5.12 3.49
C LEU A 51 18.13 5.05 1.99
N HIS A 52 17.15 5.51 1.20
CA HIS A 52 17.28 5.60 -0.26
C HIS A 52 18.49 6.45 -0.68
N SER A 53 18.60 7.65 -0.14
CA SER A 53 19.69 8.57 -0.45
C SER A 53 21.05 8.03 0.00
N PHE A 54 21.11 7.48 1.22
CA PHE A 54 22.32 6.90 1.79
C PHE A 54 22.81 5.69 0.98
N LEU A 55 21.93 4.72 0.70
CA LEU A 55 22.29 3.53 -0.09
C LEU A 55 22.64 3.86 -1.54
N GLY A 56 22.17 5.03 -2.05
CA GLY A 56 22.50 5.49 -3.39
C GLY A 56 23.84 6.21 -3.51
N SER A 57 24.29 6.87 -2.45
CA SER A 57 25.46 7.76 -2.45
C SER A 57 26.63 7.27 -1.58
N ALA A 58 26.38 6.34 -0.65
CA ALA A 58 27.39 5.87 0.27
C ALA A 58 28.52 5.10 -0.43
N SER A 59 29.76 5.37 -0.01
CA SER A 59 30.91 4.59 -0.47
C SER A 59 30.86 3.17 0.12
N ALA A 60 31.62 2.24 -0.50
CA ALA A 60 31.74 0.86 0.00
C ALA A 60 32.26 0.81 1.45
N ASN A 61 33.08 1.77 1.86
CA ASN A 61 33.61 1.87 3.21
C ASN A 61 32.54 2.34 4.21
N ASP A 62 31.68 3.28 3.82
CA ASP A 62 30.58 3.77 4.65
C ASP A 62 29.53 2.65 4.86
N LEU A 63 29.19 1.94 3.78
CA LEU A 63 28.27 0.78 3.86
C LEU A 63 28.80 -0.30 4.81
N ARG A 64 30.10 -0.62 4.78
CA ARG A 64 30.71 -1.58 5.70
C ARG A 64 30.70 -1.14 7.17
N ARG A 65 30.70 0.15 7.45
CA ARG A 65 30.58 0.68 8.82
C ARG A 65 29.16 0.51 9.38
N PHE A 66 28.15 0.71 8.55
CA PHE A 66 26.74 0.59 8.96
C PHE A 66 26.21 -0.85 8.83
N LEU A 67 26.72 -1.62 7.88
CA LEU A 67 26.30 -2.99 7.56
C LEU A 67 27.53 -3.90 7.44
N PRO A 68 28.26 -4.14 8.54
CA PRO A 68 29.57 -4.77 8.50
C PRO A 68 29.57 -6.22 7.97
N SER A 69 28.44 -6.92 8.09
CA SER A 69 28.27 -8.31 7.67
C SER A 69 27.50 -8.47 6.34
N SER A 70 27.12 -7.35 5.68
CA SER A 70 26.27 -7.43 4.49
C SER A 70 27.10 -7.60 3.23
N SER A 71 26.67 -8.52 2.36
CA SER A 71 27.19 -8.70 1.02
C SER A 71 26.71 -7.56 0.08
N PRO A 72 27.41 -7.29 -1.03
CA PRO A 72 26.94 -6.31 -2.02
C PRO A 72 25.52 -6.61 -2.54
N THR A 73 25.16 -7.89 -2.64
CA THR A 73 23.82 -8.33 -3.06
C THR A 73 22.75 -7.96 -2.03
N GLU A 74 23.06 -8.09 -0.73
CA GLU A 74 22.13 -7.71 0.33
C GLU A 74 21.88 -6.19 0.36
N VAL A 75 22.91 -5.39 0.11
CA VAL A 75 22.77 -3.93 -0.02
C VAL A 75 21.89 -3.56 -1.20
N GLN A 76 22.06 -4.21 -2.35
CA GLN A 76 21.19 -4.01 -3.51
C GLN A 76 19.75 -4.41 -3.23
N MET A 77 19.55 -5.56 -2.57
CA MET A 77 18.21 -6.00 -2.15
C MET A 77 17.56 -5.02 -1.18
N LEU A 78 18.31 -4.51 -0.21
CA LEU A 78 17.80 -3.51 0.74
C LEU A 78 17.38 -2.23 0.01
N ARG A 79 18.18 -1.75 -0.94
CA ARG A 79 17.82 -0.59 -1.77
C ARG A 79 16.54 -0.83 -2.54
N LEU A 80 16.42 -1.96 -3.23
CA LEU A 80 15.20 -2.32 -3.96
C LEU A 80 13.98 -2.40 -3.04
N LEU A 81 14.13 -2.95 -1.83
CA LEU A 81 13.05 -2.99 -0.86
C LEU A 81 12.61 -1.59 -0.41
N VAL A 82 13.56 -0.69 -0.14
CA VAL A 82 13.26 0.70 0.26
C VAL A 82 12.47 1.42 -0.83
N ASP A 83 12.82 1.22 -2.11
CA ASP A 83 12.16 1.85 -3.26
C ASP A 83 10.81 1.19 -3.58
N LEU A 84 10.66 -0.08 -3.24
CA LEU A 84 9.44 -0.85 -3.50
C LEU A 84 8.24 -0.36 -2.66
N PHE A 85 8.47 0.10 -1.43
CA PHE A 85 7.38 0.56 -0.55
C PHE A 85 6.58 1.71 -1.15
N PRO A 86 7.18 2.85 -1.53
CA PRO A 86 6.42 3.95 -2.13
C PRO A 86 5.81 3.57 -3.47
N ALA A 87 6.49 2.73 -4.27
CA ALA A 87 5.95 2.23 -5.54
C ALA A 87 4.69 1.38 -5.32
N CYS A 88 4.70 0.45 -4.36
CA CYS A 88 3.52 -0.34 -4.00
C CYS A 88 2.36 0.54 -3.52
N GLY A 89 2.64 1.53 -2.68
CA GLY A 89 1.63 2.47 -2.19
C GLY A 89 0.98 3.27 -3.32
N LEU A 90 1.78 3.79 -4.26
CA LEU A 90 1.29 4.51 -5.44
C LEU A 90 0.44 3.63 -6.35
N LEU A 91 0.88 2.40 -6.62
CA LEU A 91 0.15 1.46 -7.47
C LEU A 91 -1.17 1.02 -6.83
N ALA A 92 -1.19 0.79 -5.53
CA ALA A 92 -2.42 0.49 -4.79
C ALA A 92 -3.40 1.67 -4.82
N ALA A 93 -2.92 2.90 -4.59
CA ALA A 93 -3.73 4.11 -4.66
C ALA A 93 -4.29 4.35 -6.08
N ALA A 94 -3.45 4.23 -7.10
CA ALA A 94 -3.87 4.36 -8.50
C ALA A 94 -4.91 3.30 -8.90
N ALA A 95 -4.70 2.04 -8.50
CA ALA A 95 -5.65 0.96 -8.76
C ALA A 95 -7.00 1.20 -8.07
N ALA A 96 -7.00 1.73 -6.84
CA ALA A 96 -8.22 2.10 -6.12
C ALA A 96 -9.03 3.18 -6.84
N LEU A 97 -8.35 4.15 -7.47
CA LEU A 97 -8.99 5.20 -8.28
C LEU A 97 -9.56 4.64 -9.59
N VAL A 98 -8.74 3.91 -10.36
CA VAL A 98 -9.11 3.40 -11.70
C VAL A 98 -10.20 2.33 -11.61
N GLY A 99 -10.15 1.46 -10.61
CA GLY A 99 -11.16 0.41 -10.41
C GLY A 99 -12.60 0.94 -10.24
N GLY A 100 -12.78 2.25 -9.99
CA GLY A 100 -14.08 2.94 -9.98
C GLY A 100 -14.73 3.12 -11.33
N LEU A 101 -13.95 3.13 -12.39
CA LEU A 101 -14.38 3.61 -13.70
C LEU A 101 -15.08 2.54 -14.55
N THR A 102 -14.76 1.26 -14.37
CA THR A 102 -15.32 0.17 -15.19
C THR A 102 -15.62 -1.09 -14.39
N SER A 103 -16.64 -1.86 -14.78
CA SER A 103 -16.98 -3.14 -14.12
C SER A 103 -15.87 -4.19 -14.23
N ASN A 104 -15.24 -4.30 -15.40
CA ASN A 104 -14.12 -5.23 -15.63
C ASN A 104 -12.83 -4.74 -14.95
N GLY A 105 -12.64 -3.43 -14.80
CA GLY A 105 -11.52 -2.84 -14.09
C GLY A 105 -11.52 -3.14 -12.59
N ARG A 106 -12.69 -3.45 -12.00
CA ARG A 106 -12.80 -3.76 -10.55
C ARG A 106 -12.01 -5.01 -10.16
N ALA A 107 -12.15 -6.08 -10.91
CA ALA A 107 -11.44 -7.33 -10.61
C ALA A 107 -9.92 -7.14 -10.72
N VAL A 108 -9.47 -6.47 -11.77
CA VAL A 108 -8.04 -6.16 -11.96
C VAL A 108 -7.55 -5.23 -10.85
N ALA A 109 -8.28 -4.16 -10.54
CA ALA A 109 -7.92 -3.23 -9.48
C ALA A 109 -7.82 -3.90 -8.11
N ASN A 110 -8.77 -4.78 -7.78
CA ASN A 110 -8.72 -5.53 -6.52
C ASN A 110 -7.52 -6.47 -6.45
N THR A 111 -7.17 -7.14 -7.56
CA THR A 111 -5.98 -7.98 -7.63
C THR A 111 -4.71 -7.15 -7.43
N VAL A 112 -4.62 -6.01 -8.11
CA VAL A 112 -3.48 -5.08 -8.00
C VAL A 112 -3.38 -4.53 -6.58
N CYS A 113 -4.47 -4.02 -6.01
CA CYS A 113 -4.49 -3.54 -4.62
C CYS A 113 -4.10 -4.66 -3.64
N GLY A 114 -4.64 -5.86 -3.81
CA GLY A 114 -4.31 -7.01 -2.96
C GLY A 114 -2.82 -7.35 -3.01
N LEU A 115 -2.24 -7.43 -4.20
CA LEU A 115 -0.82 -7.74 -4.38
C LEU A 115 0.06 -6.64 -3.76
N PHE A 116 -0.18 -5.38 -4.12
CA PHE A 116 0.63 -4.25 -3.66
C PHE A 116 0.36 -3.82 -2.21
N GLY A 117 -0.72 -4.26 -1.60
CA GLY A 117 -0.93 -4.19 -0.15
C GLY A 117 -0.22 -5.31 0.61
N LEU A 118 -0.15 -6.52 0.02
CA LEU A 118 0.46 -7.68 0.66
C LEU A 118 2.00 -7.61 0.68
N ILE A 119 2.62 -7.15 -0.40
CA ILE A 119 4.09 -7.05 -0.52
C ILE A 119 4.71 -6.22 0.62
N PRO A 120 4.28 -4.97 0.90
CA PRO A 120 4.84 -4.19 1.99
C PRO A 120 4.60 -4.83 3.36
N LEU A 121 3.45 -5.47 3.56
CA LEU A 121 3.14 -6.15 4.81
C LEU A 121 4.06 -7.35 5.07
N LEU A 122 4.32 -8.15 4.05
CA LEU A 122 5.26 -9.28 4.15
C LEU A 122 6.70 -8.80 4.36
N ALA A 123 7.12 -7.78 3.62
CA ALA A 123 8.45 -7.18 3.78
C ALA A 123 8.63 -6.59 5.20
N TRP A 124 7.60 -5.95 5.73
CA TRP A 124 7.57 -5.47 7.12
C TRP A 124 7.70 -6.62 8.12
N ALA A 125 6.91 -7.68 7.97
CA ALA A 125 6.93 -8.83 8.87
C ALA A 125 8.30 -9.55 8.88
N VAL A 126 8.91 -9.71 7.72
CA VAL A 126 10.26 -10.29 7.59
C VAL A 126 11.32 -9.35 8.16
N GLY A 127 11.18 -8.04 7.92
CA GLY A 127 12.12 -7.01 8.39
C GLY A 127 12.21 -6.94 9.91
N ILE A 128 11.06 -7.03 10.60
CA ILE A 128 11.00 -7.05 12.08
C ILE A 128 11.90 -8.14 12.68
N GLY A 129 11.89 -9.35 12.12
CA GLY A 129 12.67 -10.47 12.64
C GLY A 129 14.18 -10.36 12.41
N ARG A 130 14.65 -9.36 11.64
CA ARG A 130 16.06 -9.22 11.23
C ARG A 130 16.74 -7.96 11.75
N LEU A 131 16.08 -7.20 12.60
CA LEU A 131 16.66 -5.98 13.15
C LEU A 131 17.83 -6.26 14.10
N PRO A 132 18.89 -5.43 14.04
CA PRO A 132 19.98 -5.50 14.99
C PRO A 132 19.50 -5.28 16.44
N PRO A 133 20.10 -5.94 17.43
CA PRO A 133 19.78 -5.67 18.83
C PRO A 133 20.06 -4.20 19.17
N GLY A 134 19.13 -3.56 19.89
CA GLY A 134 19.22 -2.15 20.25
C GLY A 134 18.60 -1.17 19.24
N SER A 135 18.00 -1.67 18.15
CA SER A 135 17.19 -0.84 17.27
C SER A 135 15.76 -0.70 17.79
N SER A 136 15.19 0.51 17.69
CA SER A 136 13.77 0.78 17.99
C SER A 136 12.98 0.84 16.67
N PHE A 137 11.72 0.41 16.77
CA PHE A 137 10.74 0.58 15.68
C PHE A 137 10.08 1.95 15.81
N GLU A 138 10.11 2.69 14.73
CA GLU A 138 9.56 4.02 14.70
C GLU A 138 8.21 4.06 13.95
N VAL A 139 7.53 5.20 14.03
CA VAL A 139 6.16 5.38 13.53
C VAL A 139 5.99 5.01 12.07
N GLY A 140 6.99 5.25 11.23
CA GLY A 140 6.92 4.96 9.78
C GLY A 140 6.65 3.49 9.46
N LEU A 141 7.25 2.56 10.21
CA LEU A 141 7.00 1.12 10.04
C LEU A 141 5.57 0.72 10.42
N TRP A 142 5.02 1.32 11.47
CA TRP A 142 3.64 1.07 11.87
C TRP A 142 2.64 1.65 10.85
N VAL A 143 2.98 2.78 10.23
CA VAL A 143 2.19 3.38 9.16
C VAL A 143 2.20 2.50 7.90
N ILE A 144 3.32 1.85 7.55
CA ILE A 144 3.38 0.84 6.47
C ILE A 144 2.41 -0.31 6.78
N ALA A 145 2.52 -0.89 7.96
CA ALA A 145 1.67 -2.02 8.35
C ALA A 145 0.17 -1.64 8.35
N GLY A 146 -0.17 -0.51 8.97
CA GLY A 146 -1.54 0.00 9.02
C GLY A 146 -2.09 0.33 7.63
N GLY A 147 -1.31 0.99 6.78
CA GLY A 147 -1.66 1.30 5.40
C GLY A 147 -1.89 0.03 4.56
N SER A 148 -1.01 -0.95 4.69
CA SER A 148 -1.13 -2.24 4.00
C SER A 148 -2.39 -2.99 4.44
N LEU A 149 -2.65 -3.05 5.74
CA LEU A 149 -3.88 -3.65 6.28
C LEU A 149 -5.13 -2.94 5.81
N ALA A 150 -5.12 -1.60 5.72
CA ALA A 150 -6.24 -0.83 5.20
C ALA A 150 -6.53 -1.16 3.72
N VAL A 151 -5.47 -1.27 2.88
CA VAL A 151 -5.62 -1.70 1.47
C VAL A 151 -6.24 -3.09 1.39
N LEU A 152 -5.70 -4.05 2.14
CA LEU A 152 -6.18 -5.44 2.12
C LEU A 152 -7.62 -5.56 2.63
N LEU A 153 -7.97 -4.83 3.69
CA LEU A 153 -9.33 -4.77 4.23
C LEU A 153 -10.29 -4.19 3.19
N GLY A 154 -9.88 -3.12 2.49
CA GLY A 154 -10.66 -2.55 1.39
C GLY A 154 -10.97 -3.60 0.33
N VAL A 155 -9.97 -4.33 -0.14
CA VAL A 155 -10.14 -5.40 -1.13
C VAL A 155 -11.06 -6.51 -0.60
N ALA A 156 -10.84 -6.97 0.62
CA ALA A 156 -11.64 -8.04 1.23
C ALA A 156 -13.12 -7.66 1.34
N LEU A 157 -13.42 -6.44 1.77
CA LEU A 157 -14.79 -5.94 1.87
C LEU A 157 -15.46 -5.82 0.50
N GLU A 158 -14.74 -5.39 -0.54
CA GLU A 158 -15.29 -5.29 -1.89
C GLU A 158 -15.61 -6.68 -2.46
N VAL A 159 -14.70 -7.64 -2.31
CA VAL A 159 -14.91 -9.02 -2.73
C VAL A 159 -16.09 -9.65 -1.97
N TRP A 160 -16.21 -9.39 -0.67
CA TRP A 160 -17.32 -9.91 0.12
C TRP A 160 -18.67 -9.29 -0.29
N ALA A 161 -18.71 -7.97 -0.55
CA ALA A 161 -19.92 -7.30 -0.99
C ALA A 161 -20.41 -7.80 -2.36
N THR A 162 -19.49 -8.11 -3.28
CA THR A 162 -19.83 -8.63 -4.61
C THR A 162 -20.30 -10.09 -4.60
N ARG A 163 -19.95 -10.86 -3.57
CA ARG A 163 -20.35 -12.27 -3.42
C ARG A 163 -21.71 -12.46 -2.74
N ARG A 164 -22.31 -11.41 -2.15
CA ARG A 164 -23.65 -11.53 -1.58
C ARG A 164 -24.68 -11.62 -2.69
N PRO A 165 -25.38 -12.77 -2.86
CA PRO A 165 -26.49 -12.86 -3.78
C PRO A 165 -27.55 -11.83 -3.35
N SER A 166 -28.11 -11.13 -4.33
CA SER A 166 -29.23 -10.22 -4.11
C SER A 166 -30.47 -11.02 -3.72
N VAL A 167 -30.62 -11.33 -2.44
CA VAL A 167 -31.80 -12.05 -1.86
C VAL A 167 -33.10 -11.25 -2.06
N VAL A 168 -33.01 -10.04 -2.60
CA VAL A 168 -34.16 -9.14 -2.82
C VAL A 168 -34.93 -9.47 -4.11
N ALA A 169 -34.35 -10.21 -5.06
CA ALA A 169 -35.02 -10.48 -6.35
C ALA A 169 -36.09 -11.60 -6.32
N GLU A 170 -36.23 -12.32 -5.19
CA GLU A 170 -37.16 -13.46 -5.09
C GLU A 170 -38.50 -13.14 -4.37
N ARG A 171 -38.76 -11.89 -4.02
CA ARG A 171 -40.00 -11.48 -3.34
C ARG A 171 -40.88 -10.53 -4.15
N LEU A 172 -40.75 -10.49 -5.45
CA LEU A 172 -41.70 -9.80 -6.37
C LEU A 172 -42.19 -10.77 -7.45
#